data_7619c816e22e564a4ee6638c6973b067
#
_entry.id   7619c816e22e564a4ee6638c6973b067
#
_cell.length_a   1.000
_cell.length_b   1.000
_cell.length_c   1.000
_cell.angle_alpha   90.00
_cell.angle_beta   90.00
_cell.angle_gamma   90.00
#
_symmetry.space_group_name_H-M   'P 1'
#
loop_
_entity.id
_entity.type
_entity.pdbx_description
1 polymer ?
#
loop_
_entity_poly.entity_id
_entity_poly.type
_entity_poly.pdbx_seq_one_letter_code
_entity_poly.pdbx_strand_id
1 'polypeptide(L)'
;MQSFKLRRALTGLTAAVVLASMVPMAMAQTNAGPEVYKIVVPLPAGGGVDVFVRKLGQAMAKNLNKTVIVDNKAGASGQIAVRAVATGPADGSSILYLHSGILTAQEITGRTDVLHDFKPIGKVSSSPHVLVVAANSPYNSVADLIKAMQAAPDKLNFGSGGKGSPTHLMVEQMEEKVPGGLKATHVPFKGSIEGVLAVQTGSIDFVFAPPGAVVEQMKAGKLRALATTGAVRMPQLPNVPTMAESGVPKYQDEPWGGLVVAAATPDAEVNKLVTALKASVAEAGVVEMINQVGGKLETNISPAAFMAQIRDELLLNKARVAKLGLKEQ
;
A
#
# COMPACT_ATOMS: atom_id res chain seq x y z
N MET A 1 -5.80 11.13 94.59
CA MET A 1 -5.36 10.12 93.55
C MET A 1 -6.46 9.82 92.56
N GLN A 2 -7.13 10.80 92.00
CA GLN A 2 -8.21 10.62 90.98
C GLN A 2 -8.09 11.47 89.74
N SER A 3 -7.03 12.29 89.52
CA SER A 3 -6.90 13.21 88.39
C SER A 3 -5.99 12.72 87.27
N PHE A 4 -5.44 11.50 87.35
CA PHE A 4 -4.46 10.99 86.30
C PHE A 4 -5.05 9.99 85.29
N LYS A 5 -6.29 9.55 85.49
CA LYS A 5 -6.93 8.55 84.61
C LYS A 5 -7.76 9.11 83.46
N LEU A 6 -8.06 10.45 83.49
CA LEU A 6 -8.93 11.07 82.48
C LEU A 6 -8.17 11.65 81.25
N ARG A 7 -6.84 11.76 81.33
CA ARG A 7 -6.04 12.31 80.22
C ARG A 7 -5.57 11.26 79.17
N ARG A 8 -5.71 9.99 79.41
CA ARG A 8 -5.31 8.93 78.47
C ARG A 8 -6.44 8.43 77.55
N ALA A 9 -7.68 8.81 77.82
CA ALA A 9 -8.81 8.38 76.99
C ALA A 9 -9.12 9.38 75.79
N LEU A 10 -8.61 10.60 75.82
CA LEU A 10 -8.87 11.60 74.76
C LEU A 10 -7.83 11.62 73.68
N THR A 11 -6.66 11.00 73.84
CA THR A 11 -5.61 10.93 72.80
C THR A 11 -5.73 9.74 71.88
N GLY A 12 -6.63 8.78 72.13
CA GLY A 12 -6.86 7.60 71.27
C GLY A 12 -7.94 7.81 70.18
N LEU A 13 -8.76 8.85 70.30
CA LEU A 13 -9.91 9.03 69.39
C LEU A 13 -9.65 9.98 68.24
N THR A 14 -8.59 10.77 68.27
CA THR A 14 -8.22 11.68 67.20
C THR A 14 -7.29 11.07 66.14
N ALA A 15 -6.68 9.89 66.41
CA ALA A 15 -5.83 9.22 65.43
C ALA A 15 -6.59 8.28 64.46
N ALA A 16 -7.84 7.94 64.76
CA ALA A 16 -8.63 7.00 63.93
C ALA A 16 -9.46 7.67 62.84
N VAL A 17 -9.61 9.00 62.85
CA VAL A 17 -10.46 9.74 61.87
C VAL A 17 -9.65 10.27 60.66
N VAL A 18 -8.32 10.31 60.72
CA VAL A 18 -7.47 10.82 59.64
C VAL A 18 -7.06 9.74 58.63
N LEU A 19 -7.25 8.45 58.93
CA LEU A 19 -6.90 7.36 57.99
C LEU A 19 -8.02 6.93 57.05
N ALA A 20 -9.22 7.49 57.16
CA ALA A 20 -10.38 7.08 56.32
C ALA A 20 -10.62 7.92 55.08
N SER A 21 -9.75 8.90 54.74
CA SER A 21 -9.94 9.80 53.59
C SER A 21 -8.88 9.71 52.50
N MET A 22 -8.01 8.69 52.53
CA MET A 22 -7.25 8.32 51.31
C MET A 22 -8.04 7.28 50.52
N VAL A 23 -9.17 7.67 49.94
CA VAL A 23 -9.69 6.99 48.75
C VAL A 23 -8.64 7.24 47.68
N PRO A 24 -7.99 6.19 47.13
CA PRO A 24 -7.19 6.37 45.96
C PRO A 24 -8.17 6.87 44.88
N MET A 25 -8.06 8.13 44.54
CA MET A 25 -8.63 8.65 43.31
C MET A 25 -7.88 7.86 42.18
N ALA A 26 -8.40 6.66 41.87
CA ALA A 26 -8.08 5.97 40.67
C ALA A 26 -8.47 7.00 39.58
N MET A 27 -7.48 7.79 39.15
CA MET A 27 -7.58 8.52 37.90
C MET A 27 -7.96 7.44 36.88
N ALA A 28 -9.24 7.40 36.51
CA ALA A 28 -9.65 6.80 35.27
C ALA A 28 -8.77 7.48 34.23
N GLN A 29 -7.67 6.82 33.83
CA GLN A 29 -6.98 7.12 32.61
C GLN A 29 -8.07 6.94 31.54
N THR A 30 -8.74 8.04 31.24
CA THR A 30 -9.51 8.14 30.01
C THR A 30 -8.50 7.80 28.93
N ASN A 31 -8.62 6.61 28.37
CA ASN A 31 -7.87 6.18 27.20
C ASN A 31 -8.36 7.03 26.02
N ALA A 32 -8.03 8.31 26.08
CA ALA A 32 -8.31 9.29 25.05
C ALA A 32 -7.32 9.09 23.93
N GLY A 33 -7.20 7.94 23.36
CA GLY A 33 -6.34 7.60 22.21
C GLY A 33 -5.36 8.68 21.73
N PRO A 34 -4.59 8.48 20.68
CA PRO A 34 -3.65 9.48 20.18
C PRO A 34 -4.33 10.81 19.80
N GLU A 35 -3.69 11.93 20.13
CA GLU A 35 -4.13 13.27 19.68
C GLU A 35 -3.70 13.57 18.25
N VAL A 36 -2.57 12.95 17.82
CA VAL A 36 -2.02 13.08 16.47
C VAL A 36 -1.77 11.69 15.90
N TYR A 37 -2.34 11.45 14.74
CA TYR A 37 -2.07 10.26 13.94
C TYR A 37 -1.11 10.60 12.81
N LYS A 38 -0.22 9.66 12.48
CA LYS A 38 0.75 9.80 11.42
C LYS A 38 0.57 8.67 10.41
N ILE A 39 0.23 8.99 9.16
CA ILE A 39 0.27 8.02 8.07
C ILE A 39 1.67 8.07 7.45
N VAL A 40 2.45 7.02 7.69
CA VAL A 40 3.80 6.87 7.14
C VAL A 40 3.69 6.26 5.74
N VAL A 41 4.18 6.99 4.74
CA VAL A 41 4.13 6.60 3.32
C VAL A 41 5.52 6.20 2.85
N PRO A 42 5.71 4.96 2.34
CA PRO A 42 7.02 4.43 1.92
C PRO A 42 7.49 4.93 0.54
N LEU A 43 6.88 5.98 0.03
CA LEU A 43 7.11 6.52 -1.31
C LEU A 43 7.45 8.01 -1.24
N PRO A 44 8.14 8.57 -2.25
CA PRO A 44 8.44 10.00 -2.31
C PRO A 44 7.18 10.86 -2.31
N ALA A 45 7.30 12.06 -1.74
CA ALA A 45 6.24 13.07 -1.78
C ALA A 45 5.94 13.54 -3.21
N GLY A 46 4.71 13.97 -3.47
CA GLY A 46 4.26 14.53 -4.75
C GLY A 46 3.83 13.48 -5.78
N GLY A 47 4.02 12.19 -5.54
CA GLY A 47 3.49 11.12 -6.39
C GLY A 47 1.99 10.90 -6.18
N GLY A 48 1.33 10.18 -7.10
CA GLY A 48 -0.12 9.93 -7.04
C GLY A 48 -0.58 9.29 -5.73
N VAL A 49 0.21 8.38 -5.16
CA VAL A 49 -0.07 7.77 -3.84
C VAL A 49 0.00 8.81 -2.73
N ASP A 50 1.01 9.68 -2.72
CA ASP A 50 1.15 10.72 -1.70
C ASP A 50 -0.05 11.68 -1.72
N VAL A 51 -0.43 12.15 -2.90
CA VAL A 51 -1.59 13.04 -3.10
C VAL A 51 -2.88 12.38 -2.62
N PHE A 52 -3.10 11.11 -2.98
CA PHE A 52 -4.24 10.33 -2.53
C PHE A 52 -4.24 10.14 -1.00
N VAL A 53 -3.11 9.73 -0.41
CA VAL A 53 -3.02 9.48 1.05
C VAL A 53 -3.20 10.78 1.85
N ARG A 54 -2.73 11.93 1.35
CA ARG A 54 -3.01 13.24 1.99
C ARG A 54 -4.50 13.56 1.99
N LYS A 55 -5.19 13.28 0.89
CA LYS A 55 -6.65 13.48 0.82
C LYS A 55 -7.39 12.53 1.75
N LEU A 56 -6.99 11.26 1.79
CA LEU A 56 -7.52 10.28 2.73
C LEU A 56 -7.26 10.68 4.19
N GLY A 57 -6.03 11.15 4.49
CA GLY A 57 -5.65 11.64 5.82
C GLY A 57 -6.50 12.83 6.29
N GLN A 58 -6.82 13.77 5.40
CA GLN A 58 -7.75 14.88 5.71
C GLN A 58 -9.15 14.36 6.07
N ALA A 59 -9.67 13.40 5.32
CA ALA A 59 -10.96 12.77 5.62
C ALA A 59 -10.91 11.99 6.95
N MET A 60 -9.83 11.25 7.20
CA MET A 60 -9.65 10.53 8.47
C MET A 60 -9.53 11.50 9.66
N ALA A 61 -8.84 12.63 9.51
CA ALA A 61 -8.75 13.66 10.56
C ALA A 61 -10.12 14.15 11.01
N LYS A 62 -11.00 14.42 10.05
CA LYS A 62 -12.40 14.82 10.30
C LYS A 62 -13.17 13.71 11.01
N ASN A 63 -13.09 12.47 10.52
CA ASN A 63 -13.85 11.34 11.07
C ASN A 63 -13.32 10.87 12.44
N LEU A 64 -12.06 11.08 12.76
CA LEU A 64 -11.45 10.83 14.06
C LEU A 64 -11.64 12.00 15.04
N ASN A 65 -11.94 13.19 14.54
CA ASN A 65 -11.87 14.45 15.27
C ASN A 65 -10.48 14.64 15.93
N LYS A 66 -9.42 14.38 15.17
CA LYS A 66 -8.02 14.40 15.58
C LYS A 66 -7.14 14.92 14.44
N THR A 67 -5.90 15.30 14.76
CA THR A 67 -4.92 15.66 13.72
C THR A 67 -4.40 14.40 13.02
N VAL A 68 -4.37 14.40 11.68
CA VAL A 68 -3.72 13.37 10.87
C VAL A 68 -2.68 14.04 9.98
N ILE A 69 -1.42 13.60 10.08
CA ILE A 69 -0.31 14.06 9.24
C ILE A 69 0.18 12.94 8.34
N VAL A 70 0.75 13.29 7.19
CA VAL A 70 1.37 12.35 6.26
C VAL A 70 2.88 12.56 6.28
N ASP A 71 3.62 11.49 6.56
CA ASP A 71 5.08 11.47 6.69
C ASP A 71 5.68 10.52 5.63
N ASN A 72 6.38 11.07 4.64
CA ASN A 72 6.99 10.30 3.57
C ASN A 72 8.37 9.78 4.01
N LYS A 73 8.51 8.45 4.11
CA LYS A 73 9.75 7.75 4.45
C LYS A 73 10.14 6.79 3.31
N ALA A 74 10.51 7.38 2.17
CA ALA A 74 10.97 6.61 1.02
C ALA A 74 12.36 6.00 1.25
N GLY A 75 12.65 4.91 0.54
CA GLY A 75 13.98 4.28 0.51
C GLY A 75 13.95 2.79 0.88
N ALA A 76 15.01 2.07 0.48
CA ALA A 76 15.20 0.64 0.70
C ALA A 76 13.93 -0.19 0.35
N SER A 77 13.31 0.07 -0.80
CA SER A 77 12.06 -0.59 -1.24
C SER A 77 10.93 -0.51 -0.19
N GLY A 78 10.83 0.61 0.56
CA GLY A 78 9.83 0.84 1.60
C GLY A 78 10.21 0.34 3.00
N GLN A 79 11.33 -0.35 3.15
CA GLN A 79 11.74 -0.95 4.44
C GLN A 79 11.98 0.09 5.54
N ILE A 80 12.39 1.32 5.18
CA ILE A 80 12.55 2.44 6.14
C ILE A 80 11.21 2.77 6.81
N ALA A 81 10.15 2.90 6.02
CA ALA A 81 8.82 3.19 6.52
C ALA A 81 8.24 2.02 7.35
N VAL A 82 8.40 0.79 6.86
CA VAL A 82 7.96 -0.44 7.56
C VAL A 82 8.59 -0.50 8.94
N ARG A 83 9.91 -0.38 9.02
CA ARG A 83 10.63 -0.43 10.30
C ARG A 83 10.20 0.69 11.24
N ALA A 84 10.03 1.93 10.72
CA ALA A 84 9.64 3.07 11.53
C ALA A 84 8.29 2.87 12.24
N VAL A 85 7.33 2.15 11.61
CA VAL A 85 6.03 1.86 12.21
C VAL A 85 6.08 0.60 13.07
N ALA A 86 6.75 -0.47 12.61
CA ALA A 86 6.85 -1.72 13.35
C ALA A 86 7.53 -1.55 14.71
N THR A 87 8.55 -0.67 14.81
CA THR A 87 9.29 -0.41 16.05
C THR A 87 8.87 0.89 16.77
N GLY A 88 7.86 1.58 16.25
CA GLY A 88 7.31 2.80 16.82
C GLY A 88 6.32 2.53 17.98
N PRO A 89 5.66 3.59 18.48
CA PRO A 89 4.60 3.44 19.49
C PRO A 89 3.48 2.52 18.99
N ALA A 90 3.09 1.57 19.84
CA ALA A 90 2.01 0.62 19.54
C ALA A 90 0.65 1.11 20.06
N ASP A 91 0.43 2.41 20.11
CA ASP A 91 -0.81 3.05 20.54
C ASP A 91 -1.79 3.34 19.40
N GLY A 92 -1.41 2.97 18.16
CA GLY A 92 -2.18 3.25 16.95
C GLY A 92 -1.91 4.62 16.31
N SER A 93 -1.08 5.47 16.94
CA SER A 93 -0.73 6.81 16.40
C SER A 93 0.07 6.74 15.10
N SER A 94 0.85 5.67 14.89
CA SER A 94 1.63 5.44 13.68
C SER A 94 0.95 4.41 12.79
N ILE A 95 0.54 4.83 11.59
CA ILE A 95 -0.17 4.03 10.60
C ILE A 95 0.75 3.90 9.38
N LEU A 96 1.01 2.68 8.89
CA LEU A 96 1.75 2.46 7.67
C LEU A 96 0.79 2.38 6.48
N TYR A 97 1.07 3.13 5.42
CA TYR A 97 0.51 2.84 4.10
C TYR A 97 1.29 1.67 3.49
N LEU A 98 0.75 0.47 3.66
CA LEU A 98 1.30 -0.76 3.10
C LEU A 98 0.86 -0.89 1.64
N HIS A 99 1.78 -1.18 0.73
CA HIS A 99 1.47 -1.49 -0.67
C HIS A 99 2.09 -2.82 -1.11
N SER A 100 1.53 -3.44 -2.16
CA SER A 100 1.92 -4.76 -2.65
C SER A 100 3.44 -4.93 -2.90
N GLY A 101 4.12 -3.88 -3.36
CA GLY A 101 5.57 -3.92 -3.58
C GLY A 101 6.41 -4.16 -2.31
N ILE A 102 5.89 -3.84 -1.13
CA ILE A 102 6.57 -4.13 0.15
C ILE A 102 6.59 -5.65 0.41
N LEU A 103 5.53 -6.36 0.03
CA LEU A 103 5.48 -7.82 0.19
C LEU A 103 6.54 -8.51 -0.67
N THR A 104 6.75 -8.04 -1.90
CA THR A 104 7.82 -8.53 -2.75
C THR A 104 9.20 -8.21 -2.15
N ALA A 105 9.38 -6.97 -1.65
CA ALA A 105 10.63 -6.57 -1.00
C ALA A 105 10.92 -7.41 0.26
N GLN A 106 9.90 -7.80 1.02
CA GLN A 106 10.04 -8.73 2.14
C GLN A 106 10.62 -10.07 1.69
N GLU A 107 10.08 -10.66 0.63
CA GLU A 107 10.53 -11.96 0.13
C GLU A 107 11.95 -11.92 -0.45
N ILE A 108 12.35 -10.77 -1.01
CA ILE A 108 13.70 -10.56 -1.54
C ILE A 108 14.73 -10.41 -0.41
N THR A 109 14.42 -9.57 0.57
CA THR A 109 15.38 -9.10 1.58
C THR A 109 15.36 -9.91 2.88
N GLY A 110 14.23 -10.54 3.21
CA GLY A 110 14.00 -11.22 4.50
C GLY A 110 14.04 -10.30 5.73
N ARG A 111 13.96 -8.97 5.54
CA ARG A 111 14.19 -7.98 6.63
C ARG A 111 12.96 -7.62 7.45
N THR A 112 11.79 -7.98 7.01
CA THR A 112 10.51 -7.69 7.66
C THR A 112 9.59 -8.90 7.63
N ASP A 113 8.63 -8.96 8.54
CA ASP A 113 7.55 -9.95 8.54
C ASP A 113 6.21 -9.20 8.73
N VAL A 114 5.59 -8.86 7.61
CA VAL A 114 4.34 -8.09 7.60
C VAL A 114 3.22 -8.81 8.35
N LEU A 115 3.18 -10.14 8.33
CA LEU A 115 2.15 -10.92 9.02
C LEU A 115 2.34 -10.92 10.54
N HIS A 116 3.59 -10.86 11.00
CA HIS A 116 3.93 -10.81 12.40
C HIS A 116 3.91 -9.39 12.97
N ASP A 117 4.41 -8.42 12.20
CA ASP A 117 4.71 -7.07 12.69
C ASP A 117 3.49 -6.14 12.68
N PHE A 118 2.41 -6.49 11.95
CA PHE A 118 1.28 -5.57 11.74
C PHE A 118 -0.10 -6.19 11.93
N LYS A 119 -1.03 -5.33 12.36
CA LYS A 119 -2.48 -5.55 12.30
C LYS A 119 -3.08 -4.74 11.16
N PRO A 120 -3.98 -5.31 10.34
CA PRO A 120 -4.63 -4.59 9.24
C PRO A 120 -5.73 -3.66 9.75
N ILE A 121 -5.80 -2.45 9.18
CA ILE A 121 -6.97 -1.58 9.26
C ILE A 121 -7.87 -1.89 8.05
N GLY A 122 -7.28 -1.93 6.85
CA GLY A 122 -7.99 -2.32 5.65
C GLY A 122 -7.27 -1.93 4.36
N LYS A 123 -7.58 -2.64 3.28
CA LYS A 123 -7.23 -2.24 1.93
C LYS A 123 -7.99 -0.97 1.58
N VAL A 124 -7.34 0.00 0.93
CA VAL A 124 -7.98 1.28 0.59
C VAL A 124 -8.10 1.49 -0.92
N SER A 125 -7.16 0.94 -1.69
CA SER A 125 -7.14 1.17 -3.13
C SER A 125 -6.46 0.05 -3.90
N SER A 126 -6.79 -0.05 -5.19
CA SER A 126 -5.99 -0.76 -6.19
C SER A 126 -5.79 0.14 -7.41
N SER A 127 -4.77 -0.17 -8.20
CA SER A 127 -4.46 0.59 -9.41
C SER A 127 -3.98 -0.37 -10.50
N PRO A 128 -4.87 -0.82 -11.39
CA PRO A 128 -4.45 -1.55 -12.56
C PRO A 128 -3.43 -0.73 -13.35
N HIS A 129 -2.42 -1.39 -13.91
CA HIS A 129 -1.44 -0.74 -14.78
C HIS A 129 -1.87 -0.84 -16.24
N VAL A 130 -1.25 -0.03 -17.07
CA VAL A 130 -1.47 0.01 -18.52
C VAL A 130 -0.21 -0.49 -19.20
N LEU A 131 -0.34 -1.48 -20.06
CA LEU A 131 0.71 -1.90 -20.98
C LEU A 131 0.74 -0.90 -22.16
N VAL A 132 1.85 -0.19 -22.28
CA VAL A 132 2.02 0.85 -23.31
C VAL A 132 3.25 0.61 -24.17
N VAL A 133 3.14 1.07 -25.42
CA VAL A 133 4.22 1.17 -26.40
C VAL A 133 4.29 2.61 -26.94
N ALA A 134 5.35 2.96 -27.65
CA ALA A 134 5.41 4.24 -28.36
C ALA A 134 4.25 4.36 -29.38
N ALA A 135 3.77 5.57 -29.65
CA ALA A 135 2.66 5.77 -30.58
C ALA A 135 2.97 5.28 -32.01
N ASN A 136 4.25 5.38 -32.43
CA ASN A 136 4.76 4.91 -33.71
C ASN A 136 5.27 3.47 -33.70
N SER A 137 5.08 2.74 -32.60
CA SER A 137 5.45 1.32 -32.50
C SER A 137 4.73 0.49 -33.56
N PRO A 138 5.36 -0.56 -34.11
CA PRO A 138 4.71 -1.48 -35.03
C PRO A 138 3.65 -2.37 -34.34
N TYR A 139 3.65 -2.42 -33.01
CA TYR A 139 2.74 -3.24 -32.22
C TYR A 139 1.44 -2.49 -31.94
N ASN A 140 0.32 -3.00 -32.46
CA ASN A 140 -1.00 -2.38 -32.32
C ASN A 140 -1.88 -3.11 -31.29
N SER A 141 -1.47 -4.31 -30.88
CA SER A 141 -2.18 -5.18 -29.94
C SER A 141 -1.21 -5.98 -29.06
N VAL A 142 -1.71 -6.54 -27.97
CA VAL A 142 -0.95 -7.52 -27.16
C VAL A 142 -0.56 -8.72 -28.00
N ALA A 143 -1.41 -9.17 -28.94
CA ALA A 143 -1.14 -10.27 -29.82
C ALA A 143 0.07 -10.00 -30.74
N ASP A 144 0.21 -8.79 -31.28
CA ASP A 144 1.38 -8.39 -32.07
C ASP A 144 2.67 -8.46 -31.26
N LEU A 145 2.61 -7.94 -30.00
CA LEU A 145 3.74 -7.94 -29.08
C LEU A 145 4.16 -9.39 -28.73
N ILE A 146 3.19 -10.26 -28.41
CA ILE A 146 3.41 -11.68 -28.13
C ILE A 146 4.07 -12.36 -29.32
N LYS A 147 3.51 -12.18 -30.53
CA LYS A 147 4.04 -12.77 -31.75
C LYS A 147 5.48 -12.34 -32.02
N ALA A 148 5.79 -11.06 -31.79
CA ALA A 148 7.15 -10.54 -31.96
C ALA A 148 8.14 -11.15 -30.95
N MET A 149 7.74 -11.28 -29.66
CA MET A 149 8.58 -11.93 -28.65
C MET A 149 8.79 -13.43 -28.92
N GLN A 150 7.77 -14.12 -29.42
CA GLN A 150 7.89 -15.55 -29.78
C GLN A 150 8.77 -15.76 -31.02
N ALA A 151 8.68 -14.84 -31.99
CA ALA A 151 9.50 -14.93 -33.22
C ALA A 151 10.98 -14.61 -32.97
N ALA A 152 11.29 -13.76 -32.00
CA ALA A 152 12.65 -13.34 -31.69
C ALA A 152 12.81 -13.18 -30.16
N PRO A 153 13.01 -14.28 -29.41
CA PRO A 153 13.24 -14.24 -27.98
C PRO A 153 14.39 -13.31 -27.58
N ASP A 154 14.24 -12.58 -26.46
CA ASP A 154 15.21 -11.64 -25.91
C ASP A 154 15.57 -10.43 -26.80
N LYS A 155 14.85 -10.20 -27.91
CA LYS A 155 15.07 -9.04 -28.80
C LYS A 155 14.33 -7.79 -28.33
N LEU A 156 13.12 -7.94 -27.78
CA LEU A 156 12.36 -6.81 -27.26
C LEU A 156 12.85 -6.48 -25.86
N ASN A 157 12.90 -5.16 -25.59
CA ASN A 157 13.29 -4.64 -24.29
C ASN A 157 12.07 -4.10 -23.56
N PHE A 158 11.94 -4.44 -22.28
CA PHE A 158 10.90 -3.87 -21.42
C PHE A 158 11.47 -3.10 -20.24
N GLY A 159 10.77 -2.03 -19.84
CA GLY A 159 11.13 -1.24 -18.69
C GLY A 159 10.41 -1.66 -17.42
N SER A 160 11.05 -1.45 -16.29
CA SER A 160 10.42 -1.58 -14.97
C SER A 160 10.98 -0.59 -13.96
N GLY A 161 10.36 -0.49 -12.79
CA GLY A 161 10.87 0.27 -11.64
C GLY A 161 11.98 -0.45 -10.88
N GLY A 162 12.73 -1.34 -11.54
CA GLY A 162 13.83 -2.13 -10.97
C GLY A 162 13.49 -3.61 -10.83
N LYS A 163 14.54 -4.42 -10.60
CA LYS A 163 14.42 -5.87 -10.44
C LYS A 163 13.53 -6.20 -9.23
N GLY A 164 12.51 -7.05 -9.44
CA GLY A 164 11.53 -7.40 -8.39
C GLY A 164 10.44 -6.35 -8.12
N SER A 165 10.45 -5.22 -8.83
CA SER A 165 9.35 -4.25 -8.73
C SER A 165 8.03 -4.82 -9.27
N PRO A 166 6.86 -4.27 -8.87
CA PRO A 166 5.57 -4.73 -9.42
C PRO A 166 5.54 -4.75 -10.95
N THR A 167 6.10 -3.74 -11.62
CA THR A 167 6.12 -3.66 -13.08
C THR A 167 7.07 -4.67 -13.74
N HIS A 168 8.13 -5.12 -13.05
CA HIS A 168 8.93 -6.26 -13.48
C HIS A 168 8.12 -7.55 -13.38
N LEU A 169 7.49 -7.80 -12.23
CA LEU A 169 6.71 -9.02 -12.01
C LEU A 169 5.48 -9.13 -12.93
N MET A 170 4.93 -8.00 -13.39
CA MET A 170 3.86 -7.99 -14.40
C MET A 170 4.29 -8.58 -15.72
N VAL A 171 5.51 -8.31 -16.18
CA VAL A 171 6.06 -8.90 -17.42
C VAL A 171 6.34 -10.37 -17.20
N GLU A 172 6.97 -10.76 -16.09
CA GLU A 172 7.20 -12.16 -15.74
C GLU A 172 5.90 -12.96 -15.71
N GLN A 173 4.83 -12.38 -15.14
CA GLN A 173 3.51 -13.01 -15.14
C GLN A 173 2.94 -13.17 -16.56
N MET A 174 3.17 -12.18 -17.44
CA MET A 174 2.77 -12.29 -18.84
C MET A 174 3.54 -13.41 -19.56
N GLU A 175 4.85 -13.49 -19.35
CA GLU A 175 5.70 -14.55 -19.91
C GLU A 175 5.27 -15.95 -19.46
N GLU A 176 4.87 -16.11 -18.20
CA GLU A 176 4.38 -17.37 -17.66
C GLU A 176 3.02 -17.81 -18.22
N LYS A 177 2.12 -16.85 -18.44
CA LYS A 177 0.73 -17.15 -18.81
C LYS A 177 0.51 -17.34 -20.29
N VAL A 178 1.45 -16.94 -21.13
CA VAL A 178 1.34 -17.11 -22.59
C VAL A 178 1.82 -18.51 -22.98
N PRO A 179 0.97 -19.31 -23.65
CA PRO A 179 1.36 -20.63 -24.13
C PRO A 179 2.58 -20.54 -25.06
N GLY A 180 3.54 -21.44 -24.85
CA GLY A 180 4.81 -21.44 -25.58
C GLY A 180 5.89 -20.56 -24.97
N GLY A 181 5.54 -19.81 -23.92
CA GLY A 181 6.45 -18.90 -23.23
C GLY A 181 6.76 -17.63 -24.04
N LEU A 182 7.31 -16.67 -23.35
CA LEU A 182 7.82 -15.41 -23.93
C LEU A 182 9.19 -15.12 -23.32
N LYS A 183 9.98 -14.32 -24.03
CA LYS A 183 11.24 -13.78 -23.52
C LYS A 183 11.44 -12.37 -24.01
N ALA A 184 11.67 -11.43 -23.08
CA ALA A 184 12.06 -10.06 -23.35
C ALA A 184 13.20 -9.64 -22.41
N THR A 185 14.06 -8.74 -22.86
CA THR A 185 15.18 -8.25 -22.08
C THR A 185 14.73 -7.18 -21.10
N HIS A 186 15.01 -7.37 -19.83
CA HIS A 186 14.67 -6.42 -18.77
C HIS A 186 15.64 -5.26 -18.68
N VAL A 187 15.11 -4.02 -18.72
CA VAL A 187 15.86 -2.76 -18.51
C VAL A 187 15.32 -2.09 -17.24
N PRO A 188 16.07 -2.13 -16.12
CA PRO A 188 15.64 -1.51 -14.87
C PRO A 188 15.81 0.01 -14.88
N PHE A 189 14.81 0.74 -14.39
CA PHE A 189 14.82 2.18 -14.14
C PHE A 189 14.59 2.48 -12.65
N LYS A 190 14.82 3.73 -12.22
CA LYS A 190 14.54 4.16 -10.85
C LYS A 190 13.04 4.29 -10.54
N GLY A 191 12.20 4.39 -11.58
CA GLY A 191 10.76 4.49 -11.45
C GLY A 191 10.02 4.42 -12.78
N SER A 192 8.69 4.32 -12.71
CA SER A 192 7.83 4.15 -13.89
C SER A 192 7.91 5.31 -14.89
N ILE A 193 8.15 6.55 -14.42
CA ILE A 193 8.23 7.74 -15.29
C ILE A 193 9.42 7.64 -16.26
N GLU A 194 10.58 7.20 -15.76
CA GLU A 194 11.78 7.02 -16.60
C GLU A 194 11.54 5.93 -17.66
N GLY A 195 10.89 4.82 -17.28
CA GLY A 195 10.51 3.76 -18.21
C GLY A 195 9.53 4.25 -19.29
N VAL A 196 8.54 5.07 -18.92
CA VAL A 196 7.60 5.68 -19.86
C VAL A 196 8.32 6.60 -20.86
N LEU A 197 9.26 7.42 -20.40
CA LEU A 197 10.08 8.26 -21.27
C LEU A 197 10.95 7.42 -22.22
N ALA A 198 11.52 6.33 -21.73
CA ALA A 198 12.33 5.42 -22.54
C ALA A 198 11.50 4.75 -23.67
N VAL A 199 10.23 4.40 -23.41
CA VAL A 199 9.30 3.94 -24.45
C VAL A 199 9.02 5.04 -25.47
N GLN A 200 8.75 6.27 -25.02
CA GLN A 200 8.46 7.40 -25.93
C GLN A 200 9.63 7.69 -26.89
N THR A 201 10.85 7.52 -26.44
CA THR A 201 12.07 7.74 -27.23
C THR A 201 12.48 6.52 -28.08
N GLY A 202 11.78 5.38 -27.92
CA GLY A 202 12.15 4.13 -28.59
C GLY A 202 13.39 3.45 -28.03
N SER A 203 13.84 3.84 -26.83
CA SER A 203 14.97 3.19 -26.14
C SER A 203 14.62 1.81 -25.60
N ILE A 204 13.35 1.55 -25.36
CA ILE A 204 12.75 0.25 -25.02
C ILE A 204 11.41 0.10 -25.76
N ASP A 205 10.94 -1.13 -25.88
CA ASP A 205 9.76 -1.44 -26.70
C ASP A 205 8.45 -1.25 -25.96
N PHE A 206 8.38 -1.65 -24.69
CA PHE A 206 7.16 -1.57 -23.91
C PHE A 206 7.41 -1.44 -22.40
N VAL A 207 6.36 -1.03 -21.66
CA VAL A 207 6.36 -0.92 -20.21
C VAL A 207 4.95 -1.09 -19.65
N PHE A 208 4.82 -1.71 -18.49
CA PHE A 208 3.65 -1.54 -17.64
C PHE A 208 3.83 -0.30 -16.77
N ALA A 209 2.85 0.60 -16.77
CA ALA A 209 2.94 1.83 -15.99
C ALA A 209 1.60 2.19 -15.33
N PRO A 210 1.61 2.89 -14.18
CA PRO A 210 0.38 3.35 -13.56
C PRO A 210 -0.35 4.36 -14.45
N PRO A 211 -1.69 4.41 -14.41
CA PRO A 211 -2.49 5.28 -15.28
C PRO A 211 -2.07 6.75 -15.23
N GLY A 212 -1.77 7.27 -14.04
CA GLY A 212 -1.33 8.66 -13.85
C GLY A 212 -0.03 9.02 -14.59
N ALA A 213 0.78 8.03 -14.98
CA ALA A 213 2.00 8.26 -15.76
C ALA A 213 1.78 8.27 -17.27
N VAL A 214 0.67 7.69 -17.76
CA VAL A 214 0.51 7.42 -19.20
C VAL A 214 -0.72 8.07 -19.83
N VAL A 215 -1.79 8.34 -19.09
CA VAL A 215 -3.06 8.83 -19.65
C VAL A 215 -2.86 10.14 -20.43
N GLU A 216 -2.17 11.11 -19.86
CA GLU A 216 -1.92 12.39 -20.56
C GLU A 216 -0.98 12.22 -21.75
N GLN A 217 -0.02 11.32 -21.68
CA GLN A 217 0.89 11.03 -22.80
C GLN A 217 0.16 10.31 -23.95
N MET A 218 -0.84 9.49 -23.63
CA MET A 218 -1.71 8.85 -24.63
C MET A 218 -2.62 9.88 -25.30
N LYS A 219 -3.23 10.81 -24.54
CA LYS A 219 -4.02 11.92 -25.09
C LYS A 219 -3.18 12.82 -25.99
N ALA A 220 -1.91 13.01 -25.65
CA ALA A 220 -0.96 13.77 -26.47
C ALA A 220 -0.43 12.99 -27.68
N GLY A 221 -0.90 11.75 -27.95
CA GLY A 221 -0.49 10.94 -29.09
C GLY A 221 0.96 10.46 -29.02
N LYS A 222 1.58 10.40 -27.84
CA LYS A 222 2.97 9.94 -27.66
C LYS A 222 3.07 8.46 -27.32
N LEU A 223 2.01 7.89 -26.75
CA LEU A 223 1.92 6.49 -26.37
C LEU A 223 0.65 5.85 -26.92
N ARG A 224 0.71 4.54 -27.11
CA ARG A 224 -0.43 3.67 -27.40
C ARG A 224 -0.60 2.68 -26.25
N ALA A 225 -1.81 2.58 -25.68
CA ALA A 225 -2.16 1.51 -24.76
C ALA A 225 -2.55 0.26 -25.55
N LEU A 226 -2.01 -0.88 -25.13
CA LEU A 226 -2.36 -2.19 -25.69
C LEU A 226 -3.37 -2.92 -24.82
N ALA A 227 -3.20 -2.85 -23.48
CA ALA A 227 -4.11 -3.48 -22.52
C ALA A 227 -3.96 -2.90 -21.12
N THR A 228 -4.90 -3.24 -20.24
CA THR A 228 -4.85 -2.96 -18.79
C THR A 228 -4.72 -4.26 -18.00
N THR A 229 -4.10 -4.19 -16.80
CA THR A 229 -3.83 -5.38 -15.97
C THR A 229 -5.00 -5.79 -15.08
N GLY A 230 -6.06 -4.99 -15.03
CA GLY A 230 -7.23 -5.24 -14.18
C GLY A 230 -8.09 -6.41 -14.66
N ALA A 231 -8.94 -6.91 -13.75
CA ALA A 231 -9.94 -7.93 -14.07
C ALA A 231 -11.04 -7.41 -15.02
N VAL A 232 -11.27 -6.10 -15.01
CA VAL A 232 -12.23 -5.40 -15.87
C VAL A 232 -11.57 -4.17 -16.48
N ARG A 233 -12.13 -3.67 -17.59
CA ARG A 233 -11.65 -2.43 -18.23
C ARG A 233 -11.71 -1.26 -17.28
N MET A 234 -10.75 -0.37 -17.39
CA MET A 234 -10.70 0.85 -16.59
C MET A 234 -11.74 1.87 -17.07
N PRO A 235 -12.52 2.50 -16.17
CA PRO A 235 -13.48 3.55 -16.56
C PRO A 235 -12.83 4.72 -17.30
N GLN A 236 -11.57 5.05 -16.97
CA GLN A 236 -10.80 6.11 -17.63
C GLN A 236 -10.30 5.73 -19.03
N LEU A 237 -10.28 4.43 -19.35
CA LEU A 237 -9.79 3.85 -20.61
C LEU A 237 -10.75 2.77 -21.13
N PRO A 238 -12.04 3.09 -21.38
CA PRO A 238 -13.07 2.09 -21.67
C PRO A 238 -12.83 1.33 -22.97
N ASN A 239 -12.07 1.89 -23.88
CA ASN A 239 -11.73 1.28 -25.18
C ASN A 239 -10.45 0.43 -25.14
N VAL A 240 -9.70 0.46 -24.02
CA VAL A 240 -8.50 -0.36 -23.84
C VAL A 240 -8.91 -1.70 -23.19
N PRO A 241 -8.66 -2.84 -23.85
CA PRO A 241 -9.02 -4.13 -23.32
C PRO A 241 -8.16 -4.51 -22.10
N THR A 242 -8.60 -5.49 -21.34
CA THR A 242 -7.76 -6.13 -20.32
C THR A 242 -6.74 -7.08 -20.95
N MET A 243 -5.68 -7.43 -20.22
CA MET A 243 -4.72 -8.47 -20.67
C MET A 243 -5.42 -9.79 -20.93
N ALA A 244 -6.42 -10.16 -20.09
CA ALA A 244 -7.20 -11.38 -20.28
C ALA A 244 -8.03 -11.35 -21.59
N GLU A 245 -8.70 -10.22 -21.88
CA GLU A 245 -9.43 -10.02 -23.16
C GLU A 245 -8.47 -10.01 -24.36
N SER A 246 -7.20 -9.67 -24.14
CA SER A 246 -6.17 -9.55 -25.18
C SER A 246 -5.38 -10.84 -25.45
N GLY A 247 -5.84 -11.97 -24.91
CA GLY A 247 -5.26 -13.28 -25.22
C GLY A 247 -4.21 -13.76 -24.20
N VAL A 248 -4.08 -13.13 -23.03
CA VAL A 248 -3.24 -13.63 -21.93
C VAL A 248 -4.16 -14.25 -20.85
N PRO A 249 -4.36 -15.59 -20.86
CA PRO A 249 -5.40 -16.22 -20.05
C PRO A 249 -5.20 -16.00 -18.55
N LYS A 250 -6.28 -15.67 -17.84
CA LYS A 250 -6.27 -15.47 -16.38
C LYS A 250 -5.23 -14.45 -15.90
N TYR A 251 -4.82 -13.52 -16.77
CA TYR A 251 -3.95 -12.42 -16.35
C TYR A 251 -4.77 -11.42 -15.54
N GLN A 252 -4.32 -11.16 -14.34
CA GLN A 252 -4.81 -10.09 -13.49
C GLN A 252 -3.68 -9.67 -12.57
N ASP A 253 -3.40 -8.38 -12.52
CA ASP A 253 -2.45 -7.80 -11.58
C ASP A 253 -2.87 -6.36 -11.27
N GLU A 254 -3.24 -6.13 -10.02
CA GLU A 254 -3.69 -4.82 -9.55
C GLU A 254 -2.89 -4.45 -8.29
N PRO A 255 -1.76 -3.76 -8.44
CA PRO A 255 -1.08 -3.20 -7.28
C PRO A 255 -2.06 -2.47 -6.37
N TRP A 256 -1.94 -2.70 -5.09
CA TRP A 256 -2.87 -2.19 -4.08
C TRP A 256 -2.14 -1.44 -2.98
N GLY A 257 -2.90 -0.63 -2.25
CA GLY A 257 -2.50 0.02 -1.02
C GLY A 257 -3.54 -0.17 0.07
N GLY A 258 -3.07 -0.23 1.31
CA GLY A 258 -3.90 -0.36 2.49
C GLY A 258 -3.24 0.24 3.72
N LEU A 259 -3.97 0.31 4.81
CA LEU A 259 -3.48 0.83 6.08
C LEU A 259 -3.29 -0.29 7.08
N VAL A 260 -2.17 -0.27 7.78
CA VAL A 260 -1.84 -1.20 8.87
C VAL A 260 -1.21 -0.44 10.05
N VAL A 261 -1.28 -1.01 11.25
CA VAL A 261 -0.63 -0.51 12.46
C VAL A 261 0.25 -1.59 13.07
N ALA A 262 1.14 -1.24 14.01
CA ALA A 262 1.96 -2.21 14.73
C ALA A 262 1.10 -3.32 15.37
N ALA A 263 1.59 -4.56 15.37
CA ALA A 263 0.84 -5.73 15.84
C ALA A 263 0.38 -5.63 17.31
N ALA A 264 1.14 -4.93 18.16
CA ALA A 264 0.79 -4.71 19.57
C ALA A 264 -0.25 -3.60 19.80
N THR A 265 -0.76 -2.93 18.73
CA THR A 265 -1.81 -1.90 18.87
C THR A 265 -3.08 -2.52 19.47
N PRO A 266 -3.69 -1.87 20.48
CA PRO A 266 -4.93 -2.36 21.10
C PRO A 266 -6.07 -2.48 20.08
N ASP A 267 -6.85 -3.55 20.17
CA ASP A 267 -7.94 -3.83 19.23
C ASP A 267 -9.02 -2.74 19.22
N ALA A 268 -9.27 -2.09 20.36
CA ALA A 268 -10.18 -0.96 20.46
C ALA A 268 -9.73 0.21 19.55
N GLU A 269 -8.43 0.50 19.50
CA GLU A 269 -7.89 1.55 18.63
C GLU A 269 -7.92 1.12 17.16
N VAL A 270 -7.59 -0.15 16.86
CA VAL A 270 -7.73 -0.70 15.49
C VAL A 270 -9.17 -0.54 15.00
N ASN A 271 -10.17 -0.91 15.81
CA ASN A 271 -11.59 -0.80 15.45
C ASN A 271 -12.02 0.65 15.21
N LYS A 272 -11.52 1.60 15.99
CA LYS A 272 -11.72 3.04 15.80
C LYS A 272 -11.16 3.51 14.46
N LEU A 273 -9.93 3.10 14.12
CA LEU A 273 -9.29 3.41 12.85
C LEU A 273 -10.04 2.78 11.66
N VAL A 274 -10.52 1.54 11.79
CA VAL A 274 -11.36 0.88 10.77
C VAL A 274 -12.66 1.66 10.52
N THR A 275 -13.32 2.12 11.59
CA THR A 275 -14.54 2.91 11.49
C THR A 275 -14.29 4.25 10.78
N ALA A 276 -13.22 4.95 11.17
CA ALA A 276 -12.82 6.19 10.55
C ALA A 276 -12.44 6.00 9.07
N LEU A 277 -11.72 4.91 8.74
CA LEU A 277 -11.36 4.59 7.36
C LEU A 277 -12.60 4.36 6.50
N LYS A 278 -13.57 3.54 6.98
CA LYS A 278 -14.84 3.28 6.28
C LYS A 278 -15.60 4.56 5.94
N ALA A 279 -15.70 5.48 6.90
CA ALA A 279 -16.34 6.77 6.68
C ALA A 279 -15.55 7.63 5.68
N SER A 280 -14.23 7.62 5.79
CA SER A 280 -13.34 8.45 4.95
C SER A 280 -13.32 8.05 3.49
N VAL A 281 -13.33 6.75 3.17
CA VAL A 281 -13.35 6.28 1.77
C VAL A 281 -14.68 6.57 1.07
N ALA A 282 -15.73 6.83 1.81
CA ALA A 282 -17.04 7.22 1.26
C ALA A 282 -17.14 8.74 0.94
N GLU A 283 -16.18 9.55 1.38
CA GLU A 283 -16.21 11.00 1.13
C GLU A 283 -15.96 11.31 -0.36
N ALA A 284 -16.81 12.13 -0.95
CA ALA A 284 -16.77 12.47 -2.39
C ALA A 284 -15.39 12.95 -2.85
N GLY A 285 -14.70 13.78 -2.04
CA GLY A 285 -13.37 14.27 -2.39
C GLY A 285 -12.28 13.18 -2.36
N VAL A 286 -12.45 12.08 -1.61
CA VAL A 286 -11.55 10.92 -1.64
C VAL A 286 -11.81 10.08 -2.88
N VAL A 287 -13.09 9.87 -3.23
CA VAL A 287 -13.52 9.17 -4.45
C VAL A 287 -13.01 9.91 -5.70
N GLU A 288 -13.17 11.23 -5.74
CA GLU A 288 -12.67 12.04 -6.85
C GLU A 288 -11.14 11.94 -6.98
N MET A 289 -10.42 12.06 -5.88
CA MET A 289 -8.95 12.01 -5.88
C MET A 289 -8.42 10.66 -6.39
N ILE A 290 -8.98 9.53 -5.95
CA ILE A 290 -8.52 8.22 -6.43
C ILE A 290 -8.78 8.04 -7.93
N ASN A 291 -9.89 8.55 -8.43
CA ASN A 291 -10.21 8.53 -9.86
C ASN A 291 -9.24 9.40 -10.67
N GLN A 292 -8.87 10.58 -10.15
CA GLN A 292 -7.90 11.47 -10.81
C GLN A 292 -6.51 10.82 -10.96
N VAL A 293 -6.06 10.06 -9.95
CA VAL A 293 -4.78 9.34 -10.03
C VAL A 293 -4.88 7.99 -10.76
N GLY A 294 -6.06 7.65 -11.29
CA GLY A 294 -6.28 6.43 -12.08
C GLY A 294 -6.37 5.15 -11.26
N GLY A 295 -6.66 5.27 -9.98
CA GLY A 295 -6.89 4.15 -9.08
C GLY A 295 -8.37 3.78 -8.97
N LYS A 296 -8.62 2.70 -8.23
CA LYS A 296 -9.93 2.22 -7.80
C LYS A 296 -9.98 2.19 -6.29
N LEU A 297 -11.05 2.73 -5.71
CA LEU A 297 -11.25 2.72 -4.26
C LEU A 297 -11.83 1.40 -3.78
N GLU A 298 -11.33 0.90 -2.65
CA GLU A 298 -11.95 -0.21 -1.94
C GLU A 298 -13.03 0.33 -1.01
N THR A 299 -14.27 -0.04 -1.25
CA THR A 299 -15.42 0.41 -0.42
C THR A 299 -15.81 -0.61 0.64
N ASN A 300 -15.46 -1.89 0.44
CA ASN A 300 -15.71 -2.95 1.41
C ASN A 300 -14.49 -3.16 2.31
N ILE A 301 -14.29 -2.23 3.26
CA ILE A 301 -13.16 -2.30 4.19
C ILE A 301 -13.35 -3.46 5.16
N SER A 302 -12.52 -4.49 5.01
CA SER A 302 -12.47 -5.68 5.85
C SER A 302 -11.02 -6.00 6.27
N PRO A 303 -10.64 -5.81 7.53
CA PRO A 303 -9.31 -6.18 8.02
C PRO A 303 -8.98 -7.65 7.77
N ALA A 304 -9.94 -8.55 8.01
CA ALA A 304 -9.74 -9.99 7.83
C ALA A 304 -9.50 -10.35 6.35
N ALA A 305 -10.30 -9.80 5.43
CA ALA A 305 -10.11 -10.02 3.99
C ALA A 305 -8.78 -9.44 3.51
N PHE A 306 -8.38 -8.28 4.03
CA PHE A 306 -7.09 -7.68 3.67
C PHE A 306 -5.91 -8.51 4.18
N MET A 307 -5.96 -9.04 5.41
CA MET A 307 -4.92 -9.94 5.92
C MET A 307 -4.84 -11.25 5.14
N ALA A 308 -5.98 -11.81 4.71
CA ALA A 308 -6.00 -12.99 3.86
C ALA A 308 -5.32 -12.70 2.51
N GLN A 309 -5.65 -11.58 1.86
CA GLN A 309 -4.99 -11.15 0.63
C GLN A 309 -3.47 -11.00 0.78
N ILE A 310 -3.00 -10.36 1.87
CA ILE A 310 -1.56 -10.22 2.17
C ILE A 310 -0.89 -11.58 2.26
N ARG A 311 -1.51 -12.54 2.97
CA ARG A 311 -0.98 -13.91 3.14
C ARG A 311 -0.87 -14.64 1.81
N ASP A 312 -1.93 -14.61 1.01
CA ASP A 312 -1.96 -15.28 -0.30
C ASP A 312 -0.91 -14.69 -1.25
N GLU A 313 -0.76 -13.37 -1.25
CA GLU A 313 0.23 -12.70 -2.10
C GLU A 313 1.67 -12.96 -1.65
N LEU A 314 1.94 -13.05 -0.35
CA LEU A 314 3.26 -13.46 0.15
C LEU A 314 3.63 -14.87 -0.33
N LEU A 315 2.70 -15.82 -0.32
CA LEU A 315 2.94 -17.18 -0.85
C LEU A 315 3.28 -17.13 -2.34
N LEU A 316 2.56 -16.34 -3.13
CA LEU A 316 2.83 -16.16 -4.55
C LEU A 316 4.19 -15.48 -4.79
N ASN A 317 4.50 -14.43 -4.04
CA ASN A 317 5.76 -13.70 -4.17
C ASN A 317 6.96 -14.57 -3.78
N LYS A 318 6.83 -15.39 -2.74
CA LYS A 318 7.88 -16.37 -2.35
C LYS A 318 8.24 -17.30 -3.49
N ALA A 319 7.23 -17.84 -4.19
CA ALA A 319 7.46 -18.71 -5.34
C ALA A 319 8.11 -17.93 -6.51
N ARG A 320 7.63 -16.73 -6.82
CA ARG A 320 8.19 -15.86 -7.89
C ARG A 320 9.63 -15.45 -7.61
N VAL A 321 9.91 -14.96 -6.39
CA VAL A 321 11.26 -14.54 -5.97
C VAL A 321 12.25 -15.71 -6.07
N ALA A 322 11.84 -16.93 -5.65
CA ALA A 322 12.67 -18.12 -5.77
C ALA A 322 12.95 -18.46 -7.23
N LYS A 323 11.91 -18.48 -8.10
CA LYS A 323 12.03 -18.78 -9.53
C LYS A 323 12.96 -17.81 -10.26
N LEU A 324 12.88 -16.53 -9.94
CA LEU A 324 13.64 -15.46 -10.58
C LEU A 324 15.04 -15.25 -9.98
N GLY A 325 15.41 -16.01 -8.95
CA GLY A 325 16.69 -15.86 -8.27
C GLY A 325 16.89 -14.45 -7.69
N LEU A 326 15.83 -13.85 -7.11
CA LEU A 326 15.84 -12.46 -6.65
C LEU A 326 16.27 -12.29 -5.19
N LYS A 327 16.43 -13.36 -4.42
CA LYS A 327 16.83 -13.26 -3.01
C LYS A 327 18.18 -12.53 -2.87
N GLU A 328 18.24 -11.58 -1.96
CA GLU A 328 19.53 -11.05 -1.47
C GLU A 328 20.27 -12.18 -0.73
N GLN A 329 21.58 -12.31 -0.99
CA GLN A 329 22.45 -13.27 -0.32
C GLN A 329 22.87 -12.72 1.06
#